data_18b3dfbe5d92ab85ff2015dccb829edf
#
_entry.id   18b3dfbe5d92ab85ff2015dccb829edf
#
_cell.length_a   1.000
_cell.length_b   1.000
_cell.length_c   1.000
_cell.angle_alpha   90.00
_cell.angle_beta   90.00
_cell.angle_gamma   90.00
#
_symmetry.space_group_name_H-M   'P 1'
#
loop_
_entity.id
_entity.type
_entity.pdbx_description
1 polymer ?
#
loop_
_entity_poly.entity_id
_entity_poly.type
_entity_poly.pdbx_seq_one_letter_code
_entity_poly.pdbx_strand_id
1 'polypeptide(L)'
;FASPVDYYWYYYISSYYGFQKNPNTGAEELHRGVDIAVPNGTMLHAAHDGTVMEAAYDSYYGNYVVITDSKGYTTKYAHMDSLNVSAGQSVKKGDNIGKSGNTGSSTGSHLHIECLYNGEYYNPLFYFEAGEQTIYGETPGGTGGGTGNVIPPESYDDATVQTLMREANRYLGMPYTFGGTAPASFDCSGFVCWVFTNSGVHNLPRTTAQGIYDQCTSVSASEAKAGDLIFFTKTYNAGRTVTHVGIYCGNGTMVHCGDPIQYTSINTSYWQSHFYGFGRLN
;
A
#
# COMPACT_ATOMS: atom_id res chain seq x y z
N PHE A 1 1.69 6.00 13.36
CA PHE A 1 1.64 7.41 12.93
C PHE A 1 0.38 7.63 12.10
N ALA A 2 -0.25 8.81 12.23
CA ALA A 2 -1.38 9.15 11.38
C ALA A 2 -0.97 9.31 9.91
N SER A 3 -1.97 9.29 9.03
CA SER A 3 -1.79 9.66 7.63
C SER A 3 -1.24 11.09 7.52
N PRO A 4 -0.28 11.33 6.62
CA PRO A 4 0.23 12.67 6.36
C PRO A 4 -0.71 13.52 5.49
N VAL A 5 -1.77 12.93 4.91
CA VAL A 5 -2.75 13.56 4.03
C VAL A 5 -4.17 13.07 4.35
N ASP A 6 -5.20 13.81 3.93
CA ASP A 6 -6.61 13.56 4.25
C ASP A 6 -7.27 12.42 3.45
N TYR A 7 -6.52 11.62 2.74
CA TYR A 7 -7.04 10.53 1.91
C TYR A 7 -6.12 9.30 1.95
N TYR A 8 -6.65 8.19 1.43
CA TYR A 8 -5.92 6.94 1.34
C TYR A 8 -4.77 7.05 0.32
N TRP A 9 -3.54 7.24 0.82
CA TRP A 9 -2.38 7.60 0.00
C TRP A 9 -1.57 6.41 -0.55
N TYR A 10 -1.79 5.20 -0.06
CA TYR A 10 -1.04 4.03 -0.52
C TYR A 10 -1.17 3.79 -2.05
N TYR A 11 -2.29 4.19 -2.67
CA TYR A 11 -2.46 4.11 -4.12
C TYR A 11 -1.64 5.12 -4.92
N TYR A 12 -1.05 6.09 -4.25
CA TYR A 12 -0.34 7.20 -4.88
C TYR A 12 1.17 7.15 -4.64
N ILE A 13 1.71 6.01 -4.16
CA ILE A 13 3.14 5.83 -3.97
C ILE A 13 3.80 5.81 -5.33
N SER A 14 4.68 6.78 -5.59
CA SER A 14 5.45 6.90 -6.83
C SER A 14 6.88 6.39 -6.69
N SER A 15 7.39 6.30 -5.45
CA SER A 15 8.72 5.74 -5.17
C SER A 15 8.77 5.14 -3.76
N TYR A 16 9.36 3.96 -3.63
CA TYR A 16 9.44 3.20 -2.39
C TYR A 16 10.77 3.42 -1.66
N TYR A 17 10.75 3.18 -0.34
CA TYR A 17 11.98 3.10 0.46
C TYR A 17 12.84 1.93 -0.01
N GLY A 18 14.17 2.17 -0.17
CA GLY A 18 15.13 1.14 -0.52
C GLY A 18 16.07 1.54 -1.66
N PHE A 19 16.90 0.59 -2.09
CA PHE A 19 17.81 0.84 -3.21
C PHE A 19 17.05 0.96 -4.53
N GLN A 20 17.30 2.04 -5.24
CA GLN A 20 16.70 2.32 -6.54
C GLN A 20 17.63 3.16 -7.42
N LYS A 21 17.31 3.29 -8.70
CA LYS A 21 17.99 4.23 -9.58
C LYS A 21 17.46 5.64 -9.38
N ASN A 22 18.34 6.57 -9.10
CA ASN A 22 18.01 7.99 -9.06
C ASN A 22 17.48 8.44 -10.44
N PRO A 23 16.26 8.99 -10.51
CA PRO A 23 15.66 9.37 -11.80
C PRO A 23 16.41 10.49 -12.52
N ASN A 24 17.18 11.32 -11.80
CA ASN A 24 17.93 12.43 -12.37
C ASN A 24 19.34 12.03 -12.85
N THR A 25 19.99 11.10 -12.14
CA THR A 25 21.40 10.74 -12.38
C THR A 25 21.58 9.33 -12.96
N GLY A 26 20.58 8.45 -12.81
CA GLY A 26 20.65 7.02 -13.15
C GLY A 26 21.53 6.19 -12.22
N ALA A 27 22.17 6.79 -11.22
CA ALA A 27 23.00 6.08 -10.25
C ALA A 27 22.13 5.29 -9.25
N GLU A 28 22.63 4.17 -8.75
CA GLU A 28 21.99 3.47 -7.63
C GLU A 28 22.17 4.27 -6.33
N GLU A 29 21.08 4.49 -5.65
CA GLU A 29 21.05 5.18 -4.35
C GLU A 29 20.04 4.54 -3.39
N LEU A 30 20.25 4.74 -2.11
CA LEU A 30 19.27 4.38 -1.09
C LEU A 30 18.26 5.52 -0.94
N HIS A 31 17.02 5.29 -1.40
CA HIS A 31 15.89 6.16 -1.11
C HIS A 31 15.45 5.96 0.34
N ARG A 32 15.63 6.99 1.16
CA ARG A 32 15.44 6.93 2.62
C ARG A 32 14.01 7.20 3.08
N GLY A 33 13.11 7.39 2.13
CA GLY A 33 11.71 7.71 2.36
C GLY A 33 10.77 6.99 1.42
N VAL A 34 9.55 7.48 1.39
CA VAL A 34 8.51 7.08 0.43
C VAL A 34 8.01 8.36 -0.25
N ASP A 35 7.90 8.32 -1.58
CA ASP A 35 7.30 9.41 -2.34
C ASP A 35 5.84 9.10 -2.63
N ILE A 36 4.98 10.05 -2.30
CA ILE A 36 3.54 9.97 -2.50
C ILE A 36 3.17 11.02 -3.55
N ALA A 37 2.72 10.57 -4.72
CA ALA A 37 2.24 11.46 -5.78
C ALA A 37 0.97 12.18 -5.30
N VAL A 38 1.11 13.45 -4.99
CA VAL A 38 0.01 14.31 -4.53
C VAL A 38 -0.01 15.60 -5.35
N PRO A 39 -1.20 16.16 -5.64
CA PRO A 39 -1.30 17.46 -6.29
C PRO A 39 -0.56 18.54 -5.50
N ASN A 40 0.07 19.49 -6.20
CA ASN A 40 0.64 20.67 -5.55
C ASN A 40 -0.44 21.42 -4.75
N GLY A 41 -0.11 21.79 -3.52
CA GLY A 41 -1.03 22.46 -2.60
C GLY A 41 -1.89 21.54 -1.74
N THR A 42 -1.70 20.19 -1.82
CA THR A 42 -2.35 19.25 -0.90
C THR A 42 -1.92 19.55 0.54
N MET A 43 -2.88 19.62 1.45
CA MET A 43 -2.63 19.87 2.86
C MET A 43 -1.87 18.72 3.50
N LEU A 44 -0.83 19.02 4.26
CA LEU A 44 0.01 18.03 4.94
C LEU A 44 -0.17 18.13 6.45
N HIS A 45 -0.23 16.98 7.11
CA HIS A 45 -0.49 16.87 8.54
C HIS A 45 0.68 16.21 9.27
N ALA A 46 0.90 16.67 10.52
CA ALA A 46 1.83 16.02 11.45
C ALA A 46 1.34 14.59 11.76
N ALA A 47 2.17 13.60 11.51
CA ALA A 47 1.80 12.19 11.70
C ALA A 47 1.78 11.77 13.18
N HIS A 48 2.41 12.53 14.06
CA HIS A 48 2.45 12.30 15.51
C HIS A 48 2.61 13.60 16.27
N ASP A 49 2.36 13.55 17.57
CA ASP A 49 2.68 14.63 18.51
C ASP A 49 4.20 14.83 18.57
N GLY A 50 4.67 16.06 18.63
CA GLY A 50 6.10 16.32 18.75
C GLY A 50 6.46 17.80 18.73
N THR A 51 7.76 18.03 18.58
CA THR A 51 8.32 19.39 18.38
C THR A 51 8.91 19.47 16.97
N VAL A 52 8.64 20.55 16.28
CA VAL A 52 9.26 20.87 15.00
C VAL A 52 10.73 21.19 15.26
N MET A 53 11.62 20.30 14.83
CA MET A 53 13.07 20.49 14.96
C MET A 53 13.59 21.41 13.87
N GLU A 54 13.06 21.26 12.66
CA GLU A 54 13.43 22.06 11.49
C GLU A 54 12.18 22.42 10.69
N ALA A 55 12.13 23.65 10.19
CA ALA A 55 11.20 24.13 9.19
C ALA A 55 12.01 25.08 8.30
N ALA A 56 12.52 24.58 7.17
CA ALA A 56 13.59 25.21 6.43
C ALA A 56 13.53 24.86 4.92
N TYR A 57 14.50 25.40 4.18
CA TYR A 57 14.74 25.10 2.77
C TYR A 57 16.19 24.66 2.55
N ASP A 58 16.37 23.60 1.76
CA ASP A 58 17.66 23.29 1.12
C ASP A 58 17.47 22.91 -0.35
N SER A 59 18.57 22.76 -1.08
CA SER A 59 18.52 22.46 -2.53
C SER A 59 18.10 21.05 -2.86
N TYR A 60 18.20 20.10 -1.90
CA TYR A 60 17.84 18.69 -2.09
C TYR A 60 16.38 18.47 -1.71
N TYR A 61 16.01 18.73 -0.46
CA TYR A 61 14.65 18.52 0.06
C TYR A 61 13.65 19.62 -0.32
N GLY A 62 14.12 20.76 -0.85
CA GLY A 62 13.26 21.94 -1.02
C GLY A 62 12.81 22.50 0.31
N ASN A 63 11.59 23.00 0.42
CA ASN A 63 10.97 23.31 1.70
C ASN A 63 10.65 22.01 2.44
N TYR A 64 11.05 21.92 3.71
CA TYR A 64 10.83 20.72 4.50
C TYR A 64 10.54 21.02 5.98
N VAL A 65 9.87 20.07 6.62
CA VAL A 65 9.59 20.05 8.06
C VAL A 65 10.13 18.78 8.68
N VAL A 66 10.79 18.88 9.82
CA VAL A 66 11.22 17.72 10.64
C VAL A 66 10.53 17.81 12.00
N ILE A 67 9.85 16.75 12.42
CA ILE A 67 9.14 16.66 13.71
C ILE A 67 9.73 15.48 14.49
N THR A 68 10.09 15.73 15.77
CA THR A 68 10.60 14.68 16.67
C THR A 68 9.75 14.60 17.92
N ASP A 69 9.42 13.40 18.36
CA ASP A 69 8.73 13.14 19.62
C ASP A 69 9.70 12.84 20.78
N SER A 70 9.15 12.77 22.01
CA SER A 70 9.93 12.45 23.20
C SER A 70 10.42 11.00 23.29
N LYS A 71 9.99 10.13 22.39
CA LYS A 71 10.35 8.70 22.34
C LYS A 71 11.46 8.42 21.33
N GLY A 72 11.94 9.44 20.60
CA GLY A 72 12.99 9.35 19.60
C GLY A 72 12.51 9.07 18.18
N TYR A 73 11.19 9.11 17.92
CA TYR A 73 10.66 9.06 16.56
C TYR A 73 10.78 10.42 15.89
N THR A 74 11.22 10.40 14.65
CA THR A 74 11.35 11.60 13.81
C THR A 74 10.70 11.34 12.46
N THR A 75 9.93 12.30 11.97
CA THR A 75 9.38 12.33 10.62
C THR A 75 9.84 13.55 9.87
N LYS A 76 10.19 13.39 8.59
CA LYS A 76 10.53 14.49 7.69
C LYS A 76 9.56 14.52 6.53
N TYR A 77 9.09 15.72 6.19
CA TYR A 77 8.18 16.02 5.09
C TYR A 77 8.90 16.97 4.14
N ALA A 78 9.12 16.59 2.91
CA ALA A 78 9.93 17.37 1.97
C ALA A 78 9.20 17.68 0.65
N HIS A 79 9.86 18.50 -0.18
CA HIS A 79 9.38 19.06 -1.45
C HIS A 79 8.12 19.91 -1.31
N MET A 80 7.91 20.48 -0.12
CA MET A 80 6.73 21.28 0.22
C MET A 80 6.69 22.60 -0.59
N ASP A 81 5.48 23.07 -0.89
CA ASP A 81 5.26 24.40 -1.47
C ASP A 81 5.34 25.49 -0.39
N SER A 82 4.72 25.23 0.76
CA SER A 82 4.68 26.18 1.88
C SER A 82 4.73 25.47 3.23
N LEU A 83 5.28 26.17 4.22
CA LEU A 83 5.39 25.71 5.61
C LEU A 83 4.43 26.55 6.49
N ASN A 84 3.62 25.87 7.32
CA ASN A 84 2.68 26.50 8.25
C ASN A 84 3.18 26.45 9.70
N VAL A 85 4.37 25.90 9.93
CA VAL A 85 4.99 25.75 11.26
C VAL A 85 6.41 26.29 11.25
N SER A 86 6.95 26.53 12.44
CA SER A 86 8.32 27.04 12.64
C SER A 86 9.09 26.14 13.60
N ALA A 87 10.43 26.13 13.48
CA ALA A 87 11.30 25.41 14.41
C ALA A 87 11.03 25.81 15.87
N GLY A 88 11.00 24.82 16.76
CA GLY A 88 10.65 24.97 18.18
C GLY A 88 9.14 24.91 18.47
N GLN A 89 8.28 24.93 17.48
CA GLN A 89 6.83 24.82 17.65
C GLN A 89 6.44 23.40 18.07
N SER A 90 5.58 23.28 19.09
CA SER A 90 4.92 22.01 19.41
C SER A 90 3.74 21.78 18.49
N VAL A 91 3.61 20.57 17.99
CA VAL A 91 2.50 20.12 17.13
C VAL A 91 1.83 18.89 17.69
N LYS A 92 0.55 18.72 17.38
CA LYS A 92 -0.23 17.51 17.64
C LYS A 92 -0.40 16.71 16.38
N LYS A 93 -0.58 15.40 16.54
CA LYS A 93 -1.03 14.50 15.48
C LYS A 93 -2.24 15.11 14.76
N GLY A 94 -2.16 15.25 13.42
CA GLY A 94 -3.19 15.85 12.60
C GLY A 94 -3.09 17.37 12.40
N ASP A 95 -2.20 18.07 13.10
CA ASP A 95 -2.01 19.51 12.87
C ASP A 95 -1.50 19.76 11.44
N ASN A 96 -2.02 20.83 10.81
CA ASN A 96 -1.57 21.27 9.49
C ASN A 96 -0.15 21.86 9.58
N ILE A 97 0.80 21.20 8.89
CA ILE A 97 2.21 21.62 8.88
C ILE A 97 2.62 22.36 7.60
N GLY A 98 1.75 22.41 6.58
CA GLY A 98 2.01 23.07 5.30
C GLY A 98 1.32 22.41 4.14
N LYS A 99 1.86 22.60 2.94
CA LYS A 99 1.30 22.06 1.70
C LYS A 99 2.37 21.38 0.87
N SER A 100 1.98 20.28 0.20
CA SER A 100 2.82 19.59 -0.78
C SER A 100 3.19 20.49 -1.96
N GLY A 101 4.30 20.21 -2.60
CA GLY A 101 4.80 20.99 -3.72
C GLY A 101 5.71 20.22 -4.66
N ASN A 102 6.64 20.95 -5.26
CA ASN A 102 7.67 20.44 -6.17
C ASN A 102 8.97 21.23 -6.02
N THR A 103 9.32 21.60 -4.78
CA THR A 103 10.52 22.38 -4.50
C THR A 103 11.74 21.49 -4.27
N GLY A 104 12.95 22.05 -4.43
CA GLY A 104 14.20 21.28 -4.30
C GLY A 104 14.48 20.36 -5.48
N SER A 105 15.16 19.24 -5.22
CA SER A 105 15.52 18.24 -6.25
C SER A 105 14.36 17.27 -6.51
N SER A 106 13.34 17.73 -7.21
CA SER A 106 12.11 16.98 -7.50
C SER A 106 11.77 17.03 -8.98
N THR A 107 11.24 15.93 -9.52
CA THR A 107 10.83 15.81 -10.93
C THR A 107 9.36 16.04 -11.17
N GLY A 108 8.54 16.14 -10.12
CA GLY A 108 7.09 16.33 -10.19
C GLY A 108 6.49 16.53 -8.81
N SER A 109 5.25 17.00 -8.74
CA SER A 109 4.57 17.26 -7.47
C SER A 109 4.38 15.96 -6.67
N HIS A 110 4.95 15.89 -5.48
CA HIS A 110 4.83 14.77 -4.55
C HIS A 110 5.14 15.20 -3.12
N LEU A 111 4.80 14.38 -2.16
CA LEU A 111 5.32 14.41 -0.79
C LEU A 111 6.40 13.35 -0.65
N HIS A 112 7.63 13.74 -0.34
CA HIS A 112 8.64 12.83 0.17
C HIS A 112 8.54 12.77 1.69
N ILE A 113 8.38 11.56 2.25
CA ILE A 113 8.27 11.35 3.69
C ILE A 113 9.29 10.35 4.19
N GLU A 114 10.05 10.72 5.25
CA GLU A 114 11.01 9.85 5.91
C GLU A 114 10.55 9.54 7.33
N CYS A 115 10.96 8.40 7.85
CA CYS A 115 10.73 7.98 9.22
C CYS A 115 12.05 7.49 9.86
N LEU A 116 12.38 8.01 11.05
CA LEU A 116 13.55 7.62 11.80
C LEU A 116 13.16 7.24 13.24
N TYR A 117 13.94 6.35 13.83
CA TYR A 117 13.90 6.07 15.26
C TYR A 117 15.33 6.09 15.81
N ASN A 118 15.59 6.97 16.78
CA ASN A 118 16.93 7.20 17.35
C ASN A 118 18.01 7.45 16.27
N GLY A 119 17.65 8.17 15.20
CA GLY A 119 18.54 8.52 14.09
C GLY A 119 18.69 7.46 12.99
N GLU A 120 18.13 6.27 13.16
CA GLU A 120 18.14 5.21 12.15
C GLU A 120 16.89 5.29 11.25
N TYR A 121 17.08 5.18 9.92
CA TYR A 121 16.00 5.23 8.95
C TYR A 121 15.20 3.94 8.90
N TYR A 122 13.89 4.07 8.85
CA TYR A 122 12.93 2.99 8.70
C TYR A 122 11.99 3.25 7.53
N ASN A 123 11.51 2.18 6.92
CA ASN A 123 10.52 2.31 5.85
C ASN A 123 9.20 2.90 6.39
N PRO A 124 8.78 4.09 5.93
CA PRO A 124 7.57 4.75 6.40
C PRO A 124 6.30 3.91 6.28
N LEU A 125 6.21 3.01 5.30
CA LEU A 125 5.04 2.16 5.08
C LEU A 125 4.68 1.27 6.28
N PHE A 126 5.63 0.99 7.18
CA PHE A 126 5.37 0.18 8.38
C PHE A 126 4.86 1.00 9.57
N TYR A 127 4.94 2.32 9.49
CA TYR A 127 4.68 3.21 10.64
C TYR A 127 3.50 4.14 10.43
N PHE A 128 3.14 4.45 9.20
CA PHE A 128 2.07 5.39 8.88
C PHE A 128 0.75 4.67 8.60
N GLU A 129 -0.33 5.21 9.16
CA GLU A 129 -1.69 4.84 8.77
C GLU A 129 -1.93 5.27 7.32
N ALA A 130 -2.66 4.44 6.59
CA ALA A 130 -2.93 4.69 5.16
C ALA A 130 -3.82 5.93 4.90
N GLY A 131 -4.39 6.51 5.93
CA GLY A 131 -5.41 7.55 5.85
C GLY A 131 -6.83 6.97 5.80
N GLU A 132 -7.82 7.83 6.02
CA GLU A 132 -9.23 7.42 5.86
C GLU A 132 -9.52 7.26 4.38
N GLN A 133 -10.12 6.13 4.02
CA GLN A 133 -10.67 5.93 2.70
C GLN A 133 -11.96 6.73 2.60
N THR A 134 -11.87 8.01 2.23
CA THR A 134 -13.05 8.80 1.90
C THR A 134 -13.66 8.19 0.64
N ILE A 135 -14.83 7.57 0.78
CA ILE A 135 -15.62 7.06 -0.34
C ILE A 135 -16.06 8.28 -1.16
N TYR A 136 -15.28 8.64 -2.19
CA TYR A 136 -15.76 9.57 -3.21
C TYR A 136 -16.67 8.80 -4.16
N GLY A 137 -17.98 9.01 -4.00
CA GLY A 137 -18.91 8.69 -5.06
C GLY A 137 -20.18 7.96 -4.69
N GLU A 138 -21.05 8.57 -3.89
CA GLU A 138 -22.47 8.50 -4.19
C GLU A 138 -22.88 9.83 -4.82
N THR A 139 -22.71 9.95 -6.15
CA THR A 139 -23.54 10.82 -6.95
C THR A 139 -24.68 9.97 -7.52
N PRO A 140 -25.95 10.28 -7.21
CA PRO A 140 -27.08 9.63 -7.87
C PRO A 140 -27.11 10.04 -9.35
N GLY A 141 -26.86 9.09 -10.25
CA GLY A 141 -27.13 9.25 -11.68
C GLY A 141 -25.93 9.64 -12.53
N GLY A 142 -25.17 8.66 -13.00
CA GLY A 142 -24.16 8.80 -14.05
C GLY A 142 -23.88 7.45 -14.71
N THR A 143 -24.51 7.20 -15.85
CA THR A 143 -24.14 6.12 -16.78
C THR A 143 -22.80 6.45 -17.42
N GLY A 144 -21.74 5.69 -17.09
CA GLY A 144 -20.45 5.84 -17.75
C GLY A 144 -19.48 4.76 -17.30
N GLY A 145 -19.09 3.85 -18.21
CA GLY A 145 -18.13 2.78 -17.97
C GLY A 145 -16.77 3.35 -17.54
N GLY A 146 -16.41 3.13 -16.29
CA GLY A 146 -15.09 3.37 -15.73
C GLY A 146 -14.65 2.11 -15.01
N THR A 147 -13.36 1.80 -15.09
CA THR A 147 -12.70 0.79 -14.27
C THR A 147 -12.94 1.13 -12.79
N GLY A 148 -14.02 0.56 -12.21
CA GLY A 148 -14.44 0.86 -10.85
C GLY A 148 -13.38 0.41 -9.86
N ASN A 149 -12.87 1.33 -9.05
CA ASN A 149 -12.13 1.00 -7.85
C ASN A 149 -13.03 0.12 -6.97
N VAL A 150 -12.61 -1.13 -6.78
CA VAL A 150 -13.32 -2.06 -5.92
C VAL A 150 -12.96 -1.72 -4.48
N ILE A 151 -13.96 -1.29 -3.72
CA ILE A 151 -13.81 -0.99 -2.30
C ILE A 151 -13.85 -2.31 -1.53
N PRO A 152 -12.87 -2.57 -0.64
CA PRO A 152 -12.96 -3.73 0.24
C PRO A 152 -14.18 -3.61 1.15
N PRO A 153 -14.80 -4.72 1.58
CA PRO A 153 -15.86 -4.67 2.58
C PRO A 153 -15.37 -3.92 3.83
N GLU A 154 -16.16 -2.99 4.32
CA GLU A 154 -15.78 -2.13 5.46
C GLU A 154 -15.55 -2.92 6.75
N SER A 155 -16.12 -4.11 6.87
CA SER A 155 -15.94 -5.03 8.00
C SER A 155 -16.15 -6.48 7.59
N TYR A 156 -15.48 -7.37 8.30
CA TYR A 156 -15.70 -8.82 8.23
C TYR A 156 -16.18 -9.30 9.59
N ASP A 157 -17.23 -10.10 9.63
CA ASP A 157 -17.76 -10.65 10.89
C ASP A 157 -16.82 -11.69 11.52
N ASP A 158 -16.02 -12.35 10.71
CA ASP A 158 -15.04 -13.36 11.14
C ASP A 158 -13.70 -12.70 11.54
N ALA A 159 -13.31 -12.83 12.80
CA ALA A 159 -12.07 -12.26 13.34
C ALA A 159 -10.81 -12.81 12.66
N THR A 160 -10.84 -14.04 12.15
CA THR A 160 -9.74 -14.64 11.39
C THR A 160 -9.58 -13.93 10.05
N VAL A 161 -10.71 -13.68 9.37
CA VAL A 161 -10.72 -12.93 8.10
C VAL A 161 -10.26 -11.49 8.32
N GLN A 162 -10.72 -10.83 9.39
CA GLN A 162 -10.25 -9.48 9.75
C GLN A 162 -8.72 -9.44 9.92
N THR A 163 -8.17 -10.45 10.61
CA THR A 163 -6.72 -10.53 10.84
C THR A 163 -5.95 -10.75 9.55
N LEU A 164 -6.45 -11.65 8.69
CA LEU A 164 -5.89 -11.92 7.37
C LEU A 164 -5.88 -10.67 6.47
N MET A 165 -7.03 -9.99 6.40
CA MET A 165 -7.20 -8.82 5.53
C MET A 165 -6.42 -7.61 6.05
N ARG A 166 -6.30 -7.44 7.38
CA ARG A 166 -5.43 -6.42 7.97
C ARG A 166 -3.96 -6.63 7.57
N GLU A 167 -3.50 -7.88 7.55
CA GLU A 167 -2.15 -8.17 7.07
C GLU A 167 -2.02 -7.89 5.56
N ALA A 168 -2.97 -8.31 4.74
CA ALA A 168 -2.97 -8.05 3.31
C ALA A 168 -2.91 -6.55 2.98
N ASN A 169 -3.66 -5.74 3.73
CA ASN A 169 -3.75 -4.30 3.54
C ASN A 169 -2.43 -3.55 3.76
N ARG A 170 -1.49 -4.12 4.51
CA ARG A 170 -0.16 -3.52 4.72
C ARG A 170 0.67 -3.43 3.44
N TYR A 171 0.33 -4.20 2.43
CA TYR A 171 1.11 -4.34 1.20
C TYR A 171 0.40 -3.76 -0.03
N LEU A 172 -0.78 -3.13 0.16
CA LEU A 172 -1.48 -2.47 -0.95
C LEU A 172 -0.58 -1.42 -1.61
N GLY A 173 -0.62 -1.38 -2.93
CA GLY A 173 0.21 -0.47 -3.73
C GLY A 173 1.63 -0.97 -4.00
N MET A 174 2.09 -2.07 -3.38
CA MET A 174 3.41 -2.63 -3.68
C MET A 174 3.47 -3.23 -5.09
N PRO A 175 4.58 -3.00 -5.83
CA PRO A 175 4.72 -3.48 -7.20
C PRO A 175 4.83 -5.01 -7.27
N TYR A 176 4.41 -5.55 -8.40
CA TYR A 176 4.63 -6.96 -8.73
C TYR A 176 6.09 -7.20 -9.12
N THR A 177 6.69 -8.25 -8.55
CA THR A 177 7.99 -8.75 -8.99
C THR A 177 7.93 -10.27 -9.15
N PHE A 178 8.16 -10.78 -10.35
CA PHE A 178 8.13 -12.22 -10.62
C PHE A 178 9.12 -12.96 -9.71
N GLY A 179 8.61 -13.96 -8.96
CA GLY A 179 9.42 -14.70 -7.98
C GLY A 179 9.67 -13.96 -6.66
N GLY A 180 9.08 -12.80 -6.44
CA GLY A 180 9.18 -12.02 -5.19
C GLY A 180 8.68 -12.81 -3.98
N THR A 181 9.43 -12.75 -2.86
CA THR A 181 9.20 -13.61 -1.69
C THR A 181 9.25 -12.89 -0.35
N ALA A 182 9.60 -11.63 -0.31
CA ALA A 182 9.86 -10.91 0.93
C ALA A 182 9.16 -9.55 0.93
N PRO A 183 9.01 -8.85 2.04
CA PRO A 183 8.18 -7.64 2.10
C PRO A 183 8.60 -6.52 1.15
N ALA A 184 9.75 -6.60 0.50
CA ALA A 184 10.18 -5.62 -0.50
C ALA A 184 9.56 -5.82 -1.88
N SER A 185 9.07 -7.01 -2.21
CA SER A 185 8.42 -7.31 -3.48
C SER A 185 7.72 -8.66 -3.45
N PHE A 186 6.62 -8.80 -4.19
CA PHE A 186 5.83 -10.03 -4.26
C PHE A 186 5.48 -10.41 -5.70
N ASP A 187 5.36 -11.72 -5.95
CA ASP A 187 4.47 -12.24 -6.98
C ASP A 187 3.12 -12.64 -6.35
N CYS A 188 2.16 -13.10 -7.15
CA CYS A 188 0.81 -13.44 -6.67
C CYS A 188 0.84 -14.51 -5.55
N SER A 189 1.63 -15.54 -5.71
CA SER A 189 1.75 -16.63 -4.74
C SER A 189 2.60 -16.23 -3.53
N GLY A 190 3.66 -15.44 -3.73
CA GLY A 190 4.49 -14.88 -2.66
C GLY A 190 3.69 -14.01 -1.71
N PHE A 191 2.84 -13.15 -2.26
CA PHE A 191 1.94 -12.33 -1.47
C PHE A 191 0.98 -13.17 -0.61
N VAL A 192 0.32 -14.14 -1.20
CA VAL A 192 -0.62 -15.00 -0.47
C VAL A 192 0.09 -15.81 0.62
N CYS A 193 1.24 -16.45 0.30
CA CYS A 193 2.02 -17.19 1.28
C CYS A 193 2.45 -16.30 2.46
N TRP A 194 2.92 -15.09 2.16
CA TRP A 194 3.35 -14.12 3.15
C TRP A 194 2.19 -13.70 4.06
N VAL A 195 1.07 -13.27 3.47
CA VAL A 195 -0.10 -12.78 4.22
C VAL A 195 -0.65 -13.84 5.17
N PHE A 196 -0.84 -15.07 4.70
CA PHE A 196 -1.35 -16.16 5.54
C PHE A 196 -0.39 -16.50 6.68
N THR A 197 0.91 -16.59 6.41
CA THR A 197 1.91 -16.92 7.44
C THR A 197 2.07 -15.80 8.47
N ASN A 198 2.19 -14.54 8.02
CA ASN A 198 2.44 -13.42 8.95
C ASN A 198 1.20 -12.95 9.71
N SER A 199 0.02 -13.19 9.19
CA SER A 199 -1.22 -13.00 9.95
C SER A 199 -1.39 -14.04 11.08
N GLY A 200 -0.66 -15.14 11.02
CA GLY A 200 -0.82 -16.28 11.93
C GLY A 200 -2.08 -17.12 11.66
N VAL A 201 -2.81 -16.83 10.58
CA VAL A 201 -4.05 -17.54 10.24
C VAL A 201 -3.75 -18.97 9.76
N HIS A 202 -2.71 -19.12 8.95
CA HIS A 202 -2.24 -20.41 8.46
C HIS A 202 -0.76 -20.34 8.09
N ASN A 203 0.04 -21.30 8.52
CA ASN A 203 1.44 -21.38 8.11
C ASN A 203 1.52 -21.93 6.68
N LEU A 204 1.70 -21.03 5.70
CA LEU A 204 1.76 -21.34 4.27
C LEU A 204 3.17 -21.05 3.72
N PRO A 205 4.08 -22.03 3.72
CA PRO A 205 5.42 -21.86 3.19
C PRO A 205 5.41 -21.44 1.72
N ARG A 206 6.43 -20.68 1.31
CA ARG A 206 6.56 -20.18 -0.06
C ARG A 206 6.44 -21.31 -1.10
N THR A 207 5.45 -21.18 -1.97
CA THR A 207 5.22 -22.08 -3.09
C THR A 207 4.60 -21.31 -4.28
N THR A 208 4.25 -21.99 -5.36
CA THR A 208 3.60 -21.38 -6.53
C THR A 208 2.08 -21.33 -6.36
N ALA A 209 1.37 -20.59 -7.23
CA ALA A 209 -0.08 -20.57 -7.22
C ALA A 209 -0.68 -21.98 -7.38
N GLN A 210 -0.10 -22.83 -8.23
CA GLN A 210 -0.46 -24.25 -8.34
C GLN A 210 -0.22 -25.00 -7.02
N GLY A 211 0.96 -24.81 -6.40
CA GLY A 211 1.30 -25.49 -5.15
C GLY A 211 0.45 -25.02 -3.96
N ILE A 212 -0.11 -23.81 -4.00
CA ILE A 212 -1.13 -23.36 -3.02
C ILE A 212 -2.45 -24.08 -3.29
N TYR A 213 -2.88 -24.12 -4.57
CA TYR A 213 -4.12 -24.80 -4.96
C TYR A 213 -4.12 -26.28 -4.54
N ASP A 214 -2.99 -26.98 -4.73
CA ASP A 214 -2.83 -28.38 -4.38
C ASP A 214 -2.95 -28.66 -2.86
N GLN A 215 -2.84 -27.64 -2.02
CA GLN A 215 -3.00 -27.71 -0.56
C GLN A 215 -4.42 -27.33 -0.10
N CYS A 216 -5.28 -26.86 -1.00
CA CYS A 216 -6.62 -26.42 -0.67
C CYS A 216 -7.66 -27.52 -0.86
N THR A 217 -8.69 -27.50 -0.02
CA THR A 217 -9.96 -28.14 -0.32
C THR A 217 -10.73 -27.27 -1.31
N SER A 218 -11.20 -27.85 -2.42
CA SER A 218 -12.01 -27.13 -3.41
C SER A 218 -13.33 -26.67 -2.80
N VAL A 219 -13.72 -25.41 -3.08
CA VAL A 219 -14.94 -24.78 -2.60
C VAL A 219 -15.80 -24.38 -3.81
N SER A 220 -17.09 -24.67 -3.75
CA SER A 220 -18.02 -24.22 -4.80
C SER A 220 -18.20 -22.70 -4.76
N ALA A 221 -18.56 -22.10 -5.91
CA ALA A 221 -18.79 -20.65 -5.97
C ALA A 221 -19.92 -20.16 -5.02
N SER A 222 -20.88 -21.01 -4.72
CA SER A 222 -21.98 -20.69 -3.77
C SER A 222 -21.58 -20.79 -2.30
N GLU A 223 -20.47 -21.48 -2.01
CA GLU A 223 -19.94 -21.68 -0.64
C GLU A 223 -18.70 -20.82 -0.37
N ALA A 224 -18.18 -20.15 -1.41
CA ALA A 224 -17.01 -19.29 -1.31
C ALA A 224 -17.32 -18.07 -0.43
N LYS A 225 -16.46 -17.83 0.54
CA LYS A 225 -16.57 -16.71 1.51
C LYS A 225 -15.26 -15.96 1.63
N ALA A 226 -15.33 -14.77 2.22
CA ALA A 226 -14.14 -13.98 2.50
C ALA A 226 -13.09 -14.81 3.27
N GLY A 227 -11.84 -14.68 2.89
CA GLY A 227 -10.70 -15.45 3.39
C GLY A 227 -10.39 -16.73 2.60
N ASP A 228 -11.30 -17.22 1.75
CA ASP A 228 -10.98 -18.27 0.80
C ASP A 228 -10.01 -17.76 -0.27
N LEU A 229 -9.32 -18.68 -0.94
CA LEU A 229 -8.46 -18.36 -2.05
C LEU A 229 -9.21 -18.50 -3.38
N ILE A 230 -8.88 -17.62 -4.31
CA ILE A 230 -9.41 -17.66 -5.67
C ILE A 230 -8.27 -17.87 -6.65
N PHE A 231 -8.47 -18.76 -7.60
CA PHE A 231 -7.45 -19.22 -8.52
C PHE A 231 -7.84 -18.96 -9.97
N PHE A 232 -6.82 -18.67 -10.79
CA PHE A 232 -7.00 -18.39 -12.20
C PHE A 232 -5.99 -19.17 -13.06
N THR A 233 -6.38 -19.43 -14.28
CA THR A 233 -5.59 -20.15 -15.28
C THR A 233 -5.22 -19.22 -16.44
N LYS A 234 -4.15 -19.55 -17.18
CA LYS A 234 -3.76 -18.88 -18.43
C LYS A 234 -3.52 -17.35 -18.29
N THR A 235 -3.26 -16.85 -17.11
CA THR A 235 -2.91 -15.43 -16.91
C THR A 235 -1.52 -15.09 -17.48
N TYR A 236 -0.66 -16.11 -17.60
CA TYR A 236 0.61 -16.11 -18.33
C TYR A 236 0.99 -17.52 -18.74
N ASN A 237 1.95 -17.68 -19.65
CA ASN A 237 2.41 -19.02 -20.10
C ASN A 237 3.39 -19.62 -19.08
N ALA A 238 2.89 -20.47 -18.20
CA ALA A 238 3.67 -21.06 -17.09
C ALA A 238 3.89 -22.58 -17.21
N GLY A 239 3.33 -23.25 -18.23
CA GLY A 239 3.33 -24.71 -18.30
C GLY A 239 2.58 -25.41 -17.16
N ARG A 240 1.68 -24.70 -16.45
CA ARG A 240 0.89 -25.14 -15.31
C ARG A 240 -0.56 -24.75 -15.49
N THR A 241 -1.48 -25.45 -14.80
CA THR A 241 -2.91 -25.18 -14.89
C THR A 241 -3.27 -23.88 -14.15
N VAL A 242 -2.86 -23.76 -12.87
CA VAL A 242 -3.10 -22.56 -12.07
C VAL A 242 -1.92 -21.63 -12.18
N THR A 243 -2.18 -20.41 -12.68
CA THR A 243 -1.15 -19.42 -12.97
C THR A 243 -1.23 -18.17 -12.10
N HIS A 244 -2.38 -17.93 -11.42
CA HIS A 244 -2.54 -16.79 -10.54
C HIS A 244 -3.43 -17.14 -9.34
N VAL A 245 -3.23 -16.44 -8.22
CA VAL A 245 -3.97 -16.62 -6.98
C VAL A 245 -4.20 -15.26 -6.31
N GLY A 246 -5.37 -15.10 -5.68
CA GLY A 246 -5.71 -13.99 -4.81
C GLY A 246 -6.47 -14.47 -3.57
N ILE A 247 -6.67 -13.58 -2.61
CA ILE A 247 -7.51 -13.81 -1.43
C ILE A 247 -8.90 -13.27 -1.77
N TYR A 248 -9.91 -14.12 -1.72
CA TYR A 248 -11.29 -13.71 -1.97
C TYR A 248 -11.82 -12.88 -0.80
N CYS A 249 -12.43 -11.76 -1.08
CA CYS A 249 -12.90 -10.79 -0.09
C CYS A 249 -14.42 -10.84 0.12
N GLY A 250 -15.12 -11.75 -0.59
CA GLY A 250 -16.57 -11.71 -0.68
C GLY A 250 -17.05 -10.71 -1.76
N ASN A 251 -18.37 -10.71 -2.01
CA ASN A 251 -19.06 -9.76 -2.90
C ASN A 251 -18.43 -9.61 -4.31
N GLY A 252 -17.82 -10.66 -4.85
CA GLY A 252 -17.20 -10.63 -6.17
C GLY A 252 -15.90 -9.83 -6.22
N THR A 253 -15.16 -9.74 -5.13
CA THR A 253 -13.86 -9.03 -5.06
C THR A 253 -12.75 -9.94 -4.55
N MET A 254 -11.51 -9.62 -4.91
CA MET A 254 -10.31 -10.24 -4.35
C MET A 254 -9.24 -9.19 -4.07
N VAL A 255 -8.36 -9.45 -3.10
CA VAL A 255 -7.06 -8.78 -2.99
C VAL A 255 -6.00 -9.71 -3.55
N HIS A 256 -5.15 -9.21 -4.43
CA HIS A 256 -4.12 -9.98 -5.10
C HIS A 256 -2.90 -9.14 -5.43
N CYS A 257 -1.76 -9.80 -5.64
CA CYS A 257 -0.61 -9.16 -6.22
C CYS A 257 -0.79 -9.14 -7.75
N GLY A 258 -1.42 -8.06 -8.20
CA GLY A 258 -1.37 -7.60 -9.59
C GLY A 258 -0.13 -6.72 -9.77
N ASP A 259 -0.24 -5.65 -10.53
CA ASP A 259 0.76 -4.61 -10.59
C ASP A 259 0.04 -3.26 -10.51
N PRO A 260 -0.06 -2.71 -9.30
CA PRO A 260 0.42 -3.16 -7.97
C PRO A 260 -0.50 -4.18 -7.25
N ILE A 261 -0.16 -4.51 -5.97
CA ILE A 261 -1.08 -5.23 -5.07
C ILE A 261 -2.32 -4.36 -4.85
N GLN A 262 -3.50 -4.92 -5.11
CA GLN A 262 -4.74 -4.16 -5.12
C GLN A 262 -5.98 -5.04 -4.90
N TYR A 263 -7.08 -4.38 -4.55
CA TYR A 263 -8.41 -4.97 -4.63
C TYR A 263 -8.91 -4.92 -6.08
N THR A 264 -9.50 -6.01 -6.55
CA THR A 264 -9.98 -6.13 -7.92
C THR A 264 -11.32 -6.85 -7.97
N SER A 265 -12.26 -6.38 -8.80
CA SER A 265 -13.49 -7.10 -9.09
C SER A 265 -13.18 -8.33 -9.93
N ILE A 266 -13.62 -9.50 -9.46
CA ILE A 266 -13.54 -10.75 -10.23
C ILE A 266 -14.59 -10.85 -11.33
N ASN A 267 -15.55 -9.94 -11.38
CA ASN A 267 -16.68 -9.91 -12.33
C ASN A 267 -16.32 -9.25 -13.67
N THR A 268 -15.04 -8.90 -13.89
CA THR A 268 -14.59 -8.40 -15.20
C THR A 268 -14.50 -9.53 -16.21
N SER A 269 -14.62 -9.24 -17.50
CA SER A 269 -14.50 -10.23 -18.58
C SER A 269 -13.15 -10.96 -18.54
N TYR A 270 -12.08 -10.24 -18.19
CA TYR A 270 -10.74 -10.84 -18.05
C TYR A 270 -10.73 -11.91 -16.96
N TRP A 271 -11.10 -11.58 -15.72
CA TRP A 271 -11.05 -12.52 -14.61
C TRP A 271 -12.04 -13.68 -14.77
N GLN A 272 -13.23 -13.43 -15.33
CA GLN A 272 -14.21 -14.47 -15.60
C GLN A 272 -13.70 -15.49 -16.65
N SER A 273 -13.01 -15.03 -17.70
CA SER A 273 -12.46 -15.93 -18.73
C SER A 273 -11.25 -16.75 -18.25
N HIS A 274 -10.60 -16.32 -17.17
CA HIS A 274 -9.45 -16.98 -16.56
C HIS A 274 -9.77 -17.70 -15.24
N PHE A 275 -11.01 -17.62 -14.79
CA PHE A 275 -11.42 -18.23 -13.53
C PHE A 275 -11.21 -19.75 -13.56
N TYR A 276 -10.58 -20.28 -12.50
CA TYR A 276 -10.31 -21.69 -12.33
C TYR A 276 -11.14 -22.31 -11.20
N GLY A 277 -11.20 -21.65 -10.03
CA GLY A 277 -11.95 -22.14 -8.89
C GLY A 277 -11.64 -21.41 -7.59
N PHE A 278 -12.36 -21.79 -6.54
CA PHE A 278 -12.06 -21.42 -5.18
C PHE A 278 -11.45 -22.56 -4.38
N GLY A 279 -10.66 -22.24 -3.37
CA GLY A 279 -10.09 -23.23 -2.45
C GLY A 279 -9.94 -22.66 -1.04
N ARG A 280 -10.00 -23.52 -0.06
CA ARG A 280 -9.84 -23.20 1.36
C ARG A 280 -8.68 -23.95 1.94
N LEU A 281 -7.78 -23.25 2.64
CA LEU A 281 -6.76 -23.86 3.48
C LEU A 281 -7.43 -24.36 4.77
N ASN A 282 -7.08 -25.59 5.20
CA ASN A 282 -7.68 -26.24 6.38
C ASN A 282 -6.83 -26.00 7.64
#